data_471c0256f35b7aa58daf63e576362144
#
_entry.id   471c0256f35b7aa58daf63e576362144
#
_cell.length_a   1.000
_cell.length_b   1.000
_cell.length_c   1.000
_cell.angle_alpha   90.00
_cell.angle_beta   90.00
_cell.angle_gamma   90.00
#
_symmetry.space_group_name_H-M   'P 1'
#
loop_
_entity.id
_entity.type
_entity.pdbx_description
1 polymer ?
#
loop_
_entity_poly.entity_id
_entity_poly.type
_entity_poly.pdbx_seq_one_letter_code
_entity_poly.pdbx_strand_id
1 'polypeptide(L)'
;MVQSPQEAYSALFPGKPEKIERRLPYQNQEIPQTLEAVKIDDDIYSVSTIYLSKDQIALAAKLLEQLQSNLLGRAGVSRETAVSVDASYQTANRQRLSAKDYFLEFKSTGAVEQSMRVRWVIRSTPDNGAWIYQISVLHAAPARIDAKKFFSEEAYSNFFDEFHPE
;
A
#
# COMPACT_ATOMS: atom_id res chain seq x y z
N MET A 1 -7.55 -9.47 14.08
CA MET A 1 -7.05 -8.18 13.53
C MET A 1 -5.71 -7.86 14.17
N VAL A 2 -4.75 -7.44 13.37
CA VAL A 2 -3.42 -7.07 13.84
C VAL A 2 -3.38 -5.56 14.07
N GLN A 3 -2.92 -5.15 15.25
CA GLN A 3 -2.70 -3.75 15.58
C GLN A 3 -1.22 -3.44 15.58
N SER A 4 -0.85 -2.31 14.99
CA SER A 4 0.53 -1.83 14.97
C SER A 4 0.58 -0.43 15.59
N PRO A 5 0.60 -0.34 16.93
CA PRO A 5 0.51 0.96 17.59
C PRO A 5 1.70 1.87 17.30
N GLN A 6 2.89 1.31 17.03
CA GLN A 6 4.05 2.11 16.66
C GLN A 6 3.91 2.75 15.28
N GLU A 7 3.20 2.10 14.37
CA GLU A 7 2.95 2.54 13.01
C GLU A 7 1.57 3.16 12.84
N ALA A 8 0.81 3.26 13.92
CA ALA A 8 -0.48 3.95 14.00
C ALA A 8 -1.53 3.41 13.01
N TYR A 9 -1.68 2.08 12.95
CA TYR A 9 -2.76 1.49 12.16
C TYR A 9 -3.17 0.11 12.71
N SER A 10 -4.32 -0.37 12.24
CA SER A 10 -4.72 -1.78 12.38
C SER A 10 -5.08 -2.36 11.02
N ALA A 11 -4.85 -3.65 10.84
CA ALA A 11 -5.13 -4.35 9.59
C ALA A 11 -5.52 -5.81 9.84
N LEU A 12 -6.33 -6.34 8.93
CA LEU A 12 -6.78 -7.74 8.97
C LEU A 12 -5.90 -8.58 8.05
N PHE A 13 -4.76 -9.04 8.58
CA PHE A 13 -3.91 -9.98 7.84
C PHE A 13 -4.50 -11.40 7.89
N PRO A 14 -4.37 -12.18 6.80
CA PRO A 14 -4.86 -13.57 6.78
C PRO A 14 -4.02 -14.55 7.59
N GLY A 15 -2.93 -14.09 8.18
CA GLY A 15 -2.05 -14.85 9.03
C GLY A 15 -1.19 -13.92 9.85
N LYS A 16 -0.20 -14.45 10.57
CA LYS A 16 0.69 -13.63 11.38
C LYS A 16 1.73 -12.95 10.49
N PRO A 17 1.76 -11.61 10.40
CA PRO A 17 2.74 -10.93 9.58
C PRO A 17 4.12 -10.92 10.21
N GLU A 18 5.15 -10.91 9.38
CA GLU A 18 6.51 -10.61 9.77
C GLU A 18 6.76 -9.11 9.60
N LYS A 19 7.54 -8.54 10.51
CA LYS A 19 7.86 -7.12 10.51
C LYS A 19 9.33 -6.92 10.17
N ILE A 20 9.59 -6.06 9.18
CA ILE A 20 10.93 -5.68 8.75
C ILE A 20 11.04 -4.17 8.87
N GLU A 21 12.11 -3.71 9.52
CA GLU A 21 12.43 -2.29 9.60
C GLU A 21 13.63 -2.00 8.74
N ARG A 22 13.57 -0.90 7.98
CA ARG A 22 14.67 -0.45 7.14
C ARG A 22 14.65 1.06 7.00
N ARG A 23 15.71 1.61 6.40
CA ARG A 23 15.81 3.03 6.12
C ARG A 23 15.78 3.24 4.62
N LEU A 24 14.90 4.13 4.18
CA LEU A 24 14.74 4.48 2.77
C LEU A 24 15.59 5.72 2.49
N PRO A 25 16.64 5.62 1.63
CA PRO A 25 17.41 6.81 1.25
C PRO A 25 16.59 7.68 0.30
N TYR A 26 16.49 8.96 0.62
CA TYR A 26 15.76 9.92 -0.20
C TYR A 26 16.35 11.30 0.00
N GLN A 27 16.87 11.92 -1.08
CA GLN A 27 17.42 13.28 -1.07
C GLN A 27 18.43 13.52 0.08
N ASN A 28 19.43 12.63 0.21
CA ASN A 28 20.48 12.68 1.24
C ASN A 28 19.96 12.51 2.68
N GLN A 29 18.73 12.03 2.83
CA GLN A 29 18.16 11.68 4.14
C GLN A 29 17.86 10.20 4.18
N GLU A 30 17.84 9.65 5.40
CA GLU A 30 17.38 8.29 5.64
C GLU A 30 16.03 8.37 6.33
N ILE A 31 15.00 7.78 5.70
CA ILE A 31 13.63 7.83 6.18
C ILE A 31 13.26 6.47 6.75
N PRO A 32 12.81 6.39 8.01
CA PRO A 32 12.39 5.11 8.58
C PRO A 32 11.21 4.51 7.81
N GLN A 33 11.31 3.22 7.46
CA GLN A 33 10.26 2.48 6.81
C GLN A 33 10.06 1.16 7.53
N THR A 34 8.79 0.80 7.76
CA THR A 34 8.41 -0.49 8.32
C THR A 34 7.57 -1.24 7.31
N LEU A 35 7.84 -2.52 7.15
CA LEU A 35 7.05 -3.40 6.31
C LEU A 35 6.52 -4.55 7.17
N GLU A 36 5.20 -4.72 7.21
CA GLU A 36 4.56 -5.89 7.78
C GLU A 36 3.93 -6.69 6.64
N ALA A 37 4.27 -7.97 6.54
CA ALA A 37 3.83 -8.79 5.42
C ALA A 37 3.64 -10.25 5.83
N VAL A 38 2.68 -10.90 5.17
CA VAL A 38 2.47 -12.34 5.29
C VAL A 38 2.23 -12.93 3.90
N LYS A 39 2.85 -14.08 3.64
CA LYS A 39 2.65 -14.83 2.41
C LYS A 39 1.71 -15.99 2.66
N ILE A 40 0.63 -16.06 1.89
CA ILE A 40 -0.33 -17.17 1.89
C ILE A 40 -0.40 -17.70 0.47
N ASP A 41 0.10 -18.91 0.23
CA ASP A 41 0.23 -19.50 -1.10
C ASP A 41 1.03 -18.57 -2.03
N ASP A 42 0.46 -18.09 -3.12
CA ASP A 42 1.11 -17.17 -4.06
C ASP A 42 0.82 -15.70 -3.76
N ASP A 43 0.10 -15.41 -2.68
CA ASP A 43 -0.31 -14.04 -2.33
C ASP A 43 0.53 -13.49 -1.21
N ILE A 44 0.99 -12.24 -1.37
CA ILE A 44 1.72 -11.50 -0.35
C ILE A 44 0.87 -10.30 0.05
N TYR A 45 0.39 -10.31 1.30
CA TYR A 45 -0.37 -9.21 1.89
C TYR A 45 0.60 -8.34 2.68
N SER A 46 0.63 -7.04 2.39
CA SER A 46 1.60 -6.18 3.05
C SER A 46 1.07 -4.78 3.35
N VAL A 47 1.60 -4.20 4.42
CA VAL A 47 1.45 -2.79 4.74
C VAL A 47 2.83 -2.21 4.94
N SER A 48 3.21 -1.26 4.10
CA SER A 48 4.44 -0.48 4.22
C SER A 48 4.11 0.85 4.87
N THR A 49 4.87 1.24 5.87
CA THR A 49 4.64 2.46 6.64
C THR A 49 5.89 3.32 6.64
N ILE A 50 5.73 4.58 6.25
CA ILE A 50 6.81 5.58 6.28
C ILE A 50 6.34 6.71 7.19
N TYR A 51 7.20 7.09 8.14
CA TYR A 51 6.93 8.24 8.98
C TYR A 51 7.82 9.42 8.58
N LEU A 52 7.20 10.57 8.36
CA LEU A 52 7.90 11.83 8.12
C LEU A 52 7.67 12.75 9.30
N SER A 53 8.76 13.17 9.95
CA SER A 53 8.69 14.13 11.04
C SER A 53 8.29 15.50 10.52
N LYS A 54 8.00 16.41 11.45
CA LYS A 54 7.71 17.81 11.14
C LYS A 54 8.76 18.43 10.20
N ASP A 55 10.04 18.10 10.41
CA ASP A 55 11.13 18.66 9.60
C ASP A 55 11.20 18.05 8.21
N GLN A 56 10.54 16.93 7.99
CA GLN A 56 10.54 16.19 6.71
C GLN A 56 9.21 16.31 5.96
N ILE A 57 8.23 17.01 6.54
CA ILE A 57 6.86 17.02 5.97
C ILE A 57 6.81 17.61 4.57
N ALA A 58 7.73 18.52 4.22
CA ALA A 58 7.80 19.08 2.89
C ALA A 58 8.15 18.04 1.81
N LEU A 59 8.70 16.89 2.21
CA LEU A 59 9.03 15.81 1.28
C LEU A 59 7.84 14.89 1.00
N ALA A 60 6.77 14.99 1.79
CA ALA A 60 5.68 14.00 1.77
C ALA A 60 5.05 13.84 0.40
N ALA A 61 4.66 14.94 -0.25
CA ALA A 61 4.00 14.88 -1.54
C ALA A 61 4.90 14.31 -2.64
N LYS A 62 6.18 14.73 -2.65
CA LYS A 62 7.15 14.26 -3.65
C LYS A 62 7.52 12.81 -3.43
N LEU A 63 7.69 12.40 -2.17
CA LEU A 63 8.00 11.01 -1.85
C LEU A 63 6.84 10.09 -2.25
N LEU A 64 5.60 10.47 -1.92
CA LEU A 64 4.43 9.71 -2.31
C LEU A 64 4.33 9.60 -3.84
N GLU A 65 4.51 10.70 -4.54
CA GLU A 65 4.49 10.70 -6.00
C GLU A 65 5.57 9.77 -6.58
N GLN A 66 6.77 9.78 -6.02
CA GLN A 66 7.85 8.92 -6.48
C GLN A 66 7.55 7.45 -6.22
N LEU A 67 7.02 7.10 -5.05
CA LEU A 67 6.62 5.73 -4.74
C LEU A 67 5.56 5.23 -5.72
N GLN A 68 4.56 6.06 -6.00
CA GLN A 68 3.52 5.74 -6.98
C GLN A 68 4.10 5.56 -8.37
N SER A 69 4.90 6.52 -8.82
CA SER A 69 5.48 6.49 -10.17
C SER A 69 6.40 5.29 -10.37
N ASN A 70 7.20 4.93 -9.36
CA ASN A 70 8.09 3.78 -9.46
C ASN A 70 7.31 2.48 -9.61
N LEU A 71 6.26 2.29 -8.81
CA LEU A 71 5.47 1.06 -8.87
C LEU A 71 4.63 0.99 -10.15
N LEU A 72 3.93 2.07 -10.48
CA LEU A 72 3.12 2.13 -11.70
C LEU A 72 3.97 1.98 -12.96
N GLY A 73 5.16 2.59 -12.97
CA GLY A 73 6.10 2.47 -14.07
C GLY A 73 6.57 1.05 -14.31
N ARG A 74 6.74 0.26 -13.24
CA ARG A 74 7.07 -1.17 -13.36
C ARG A 74 5.95 -1.96 -14.03
N ALA A 75 4.70 -1.52 -13.88
CA ALA A 75 3.54 -2.11 -14.57
C ALA A 75 3.29 -1.49 -15.95
N GLY A 76 4.12 -0.52 -16.37
CA GLY A 76 3.99 0.14 -17.68
C GLY A 76 2.82 1.10 -17.77
N VAL A 77 2.36 1.64 -16.66
CA VAL A 77 1.21 2.56 -16.61
C VAL A 77 1.55 3.82 -15.82
N SER A 78 0.69 4.83 -15.93
CA SER A 78 0.71 6.04 -15.11
C SER A 78 -0.57 6.09 -14.27
N ARG A 79 -0.69 7.11 -13.41
CA ARG A 79 -1.92 7.30 -12.64
C ARG A 79 -3.14 7.50 -13.53
N GLU A 80 -2.95 8.08 -14.70
CA GLU A 80 -4.02 8.35 -15.66
C GLU A 80 -4.41 7.10 -16.47
N THR A 81 -3.47 6.19 -16.72
CA THR A 81 -3.70 5.01 -17.55
C THR A 81 -3.93 3.74 -16.75
N ALA A 82 -3.59 3.72 -15.47
CA ALA A 82 -3.79 2.56 -14.62
C ALA A 82 -5.27 2.29 -14.38
N VAL A 83 -5.63 1.01 -14.31
CA VAL A 83 -6.98 0.62 -13.88
C VAL A 83 -7.12 0.93 -12.39
N SER A 84 -8.14 1.70 -12.04
CA SER A 84 -8.38 2.07 -10.64
C SER A 84 -9.88 2.13 -10.35
N VAL A 85 -10.22 2.02 -9.08
CA VAL A 85 -11.58 2.23 -8.58
C VAL A 85 -11.53 3.19 -7.40
N ASP A 86 -12.58 3.98 -7.26
CA ASP A 86 -12.75 4.80 -6.09
C ASP A 86 -13.08 3.90 -4.89
N ALA A 87 -12.44 4.20 -3.77
CA ALA A 87 -12.58 3.45 -2.54
C ALA A 87 -12.67 4.43 -1.38
N SER A 88 -12.90 3.89 -0.20
CA SER A 88 -12.86 4.67 1.03
C SER A 88 -12.27 3.82 2.14
N TYR A 89 -11.76 4.49 3.16
CA TYR A 89 -11.28 3.82 4.35
C TYR A 89 -11.77 4.55 5.59
N GLN A 90 -11.86 3.82 6.69
CA GLN A 90 -12.28 4.36 7.97
C GLN A 90 -11.07 4.46 8.90
N THR A 91 -10.91 5.63 9.53
CA THR A 91 -9.86 5.82 10.54
C THR A 91 -10.29 5.18 11.87
N ALA A 92 -9.36 5.08 12.82
CA ALA A 92 -9.65 4.53 14.13
C ALA A 92 -10.74 5.32 14.88
N ASN A 93 -10.86 6.63 14.61
CA ASN A 93 -11.92 7.47 15.19
C ASN A 93 -13.20 7.52 14.35
N ARG A 94 -13.35 6.56 13.42
CA ARG A 94 -14.55 6.37 12.58
C ARG A 94 -14.79 7.45 11.53
N GLN A 95 -13.78 8.24 11.20
CA GLN A 95 -13.86 9.16 10.07
C GLN A 95 -13.66 8.38 8.76
N ARG A 96 -14.55 8.59 7.78
CA ARG A 96 -14.41 7.93 6.48
C ARG A 96 -13.81 8.90 5.47
N LEU A 97 -12.76 8.44 4.79
CA LEU A 97 -11.99 9.24 3.85
C LEU A 97 -11.89 8.53 2.50
N SER A 98 -11.71 9.32 1.45
CA SER A 98 -11.60 8.81 0.08
C SER A 98 -10.21 8.26 -0.21
N ALA A 99 -10.18 7.23 -1.07
CA ALA A 99 -8.94 6.64 -1.57
C ALA A 99 -9.18 6.11 -2.99
N LYS A 100 -8.11 5.64 -3.62
CA LYS A 100 -8.18 4.90 -4.87
C LYS A 100 -7.40 3.61 -4.73
N ASP A 101 -7.98 2.53 -5.24
CA ASP A 101 -7.28 1.25 -5.37
C ASP A 101 -6.87 1.07 -6.82
N TYR A 102 -5.59 0.77 -7.03
CA TYR A 102 -5.02 0.53 -8.34
C TYR A 102 -4.82 -0.97 -8.54
N PHE A 103 -5.09 -1.43 -9.76
CA PHE A 103 -4.93 -2.82 -10.14
C PHE A 103 -3.84 -2.88 -11.22
N LEU A 104 -2.74 -3.57 -10.91
CA LEU A 104 -1.56 -3.58 -11.73
C LEU A 104 -1.26 -4.99 -12.25
N GLU A 105 -0.72 -5.06 -13.45
CA GLU A 105 -0.24 -6.30 -14.06
C GLU A 105 1.21 -6.11 -14.45
N PHE A 106 2.09 -6.96 -13.93
CA PHE A 106 3.51 -6.93 -14.25
C PHE A 106 3.79 -7.99 -15.30
N LYS A 107 4.28 -7.53 -16.45
CA LYS A 107 4.47 -8.38 -17.63
C LYS A 107 5.95 -8.62 -17.89
N SER A 108 6.24 -9.83 -18.37
CA SER A 108 7.54 -10.18 -18.93
C SER A 108 7.28 -10.86 -20.27
N THR A 109 8.00 -10.42 -21.32
CA THR A 109 7.84 -10.95 -22.69
C THR A 109 6.38 -10.96 -23.17
N GLY A 110 5.60 -9.95 -22.77
CA GLY A 110 4.20 -9.79 -23.18
C GLY A 110 3.17 -10.59 -22.40
N ALA A 111 3.60 -11.45 -21.46
CA ALA A 111 2.69 -12.23 -20.61
C ALA A 111 2.66 -11.66 -19.20
N VAL A 112 1.48 -11.68 -18.57
CA VAL A 112 1.32 -11.28 -17.17
C VAL A 112 1.92 -12.35 -16.26
N GLU A 113 2.92 -11.99 -15.48
CA GLU A 113 3.55 -12.90 -14.53
C GLU A 113 3.11 -12.66 -13.09
N GLN A 114 2.77 -11.42 -12.74
CA GLN A 114 2.32 -11.04 -11.41
C GLN A 114 1.23 -9.97 -11.52
N SER A 115 0.37 -9.92 -10.52
CA SER A 115 -0.68 -8.91 -10.42
C SER A 115 -0.71 -8.33 -9.02
N MET A 116 -1.17 -7.08 -8.89
CA MET A 116 -1.22 -6.39 -7.60
C MET A 116 -2.44 -5.49 -7.50
N ARG A 117 -3.02 -5.45 -6.31
CA ARG A 117 -3.93 -4.38 -5.89
C ARG A 117 -3.21 -3.55 -4.84
N VAL A 118 -3.21 -2.23 -5.01
CA VAL A 118 -2.48 -1.33 -4.12
C VAL A 118 -3.27 -0.07 -3.83
N ARG A 119 -3.13 0.40 -2.58
CA ARG A 119 -3.72 1.65 -2.11
C ARG A 119 -2.66 2.44 -1.35
N TRP A 120 -2.60 3.75 -1.59
CA TRP A 120 -1.76 4.65 -0.81
C TRP A 120 -2.63 5.57 0.03
N VAL A 121 -2.23 5.75 1.29
CA VAL A 121 -2.92 6.61 2.26
C VAL A 121 -1.88 7.50 2.92
N ILE A 122 -2.19 8.78 3.04
CA ILE A 122 -1.37 9.72 3.78
C ILE A 122 -2.19 10.31 4.93
N ARG A 123 -1.59 10.34 6.13
CA ARG A 123 -2.26 10.85 7.33
C ARG A 123 -1.33 11.83 8.05
N SER A 124 -1.83 13.02 8.32
CA SER A 124 -1.13 14.00 9.14
C SER A 124 -1.23 13.64 10.61
N THR A 125 -0.18 13.94 11.36
CA THR A 125 -0.16 13.75 12.82
C THR A 125 -0.39 15.06 13.54
N PRO A 126 -0.80 15.04 14.84
CA PRO A 126 -1.00 16.27 15.60
C PRO A 126 0.27 17.13 15.76
N ASP A 127 1.45 16.52 15.68
CA ASP A 127 2.74 17.22 15.78
C ASP A 127 3.29 17.69 14.42
N ASN A 128 2.42 17.79 13.40
CA ASN A 128 2.73 18.26 12.06
C ASN A 128 3.65 17.33 11.25
N GLY A 129 3.76 16.07 11.65
CA GLY A 129 4.37 15.02 10.84
C GLY A 129 3.33 14.35 9.95
N ALA A 130 3.71 13.25 9.30
CA ALA A 130 2.82 12.47 8.46
C ALA A 130 3.21 11.00 8.42
N TRP A 131 2.20 10.15 8.30
CA TRP A 131 2.35 8.74 7.97
C TRP A 131 1.98 8.53 6.51
N ILE A 132 2.79 7.76 5.78
CA ILE A 132 2.47 7.29 4.43
C ILE A 132 2.34 5.77 4.49
N TYR A 133 1.17 5.26 4.11
CA TYR A 133 0.89 3.83 4.09
C TYR A 133 0.74 3.35 2.66
N GLN A 134 1.34 2.21 2.36
CA GLN A 134 1.10 1.47 1.13
C GLN A 134 0.55 0.11 1.49
N ILE A 135 -0.73 -0.10 1.19
CA ILE A 135 -1.44 -1.35 1.45
C ILE A 135 -1.52 -2.10 0.13
N SER A 136 -1.05 -3.35 0.11
CA SER A 136 -1.04 -4.11 -1.14
C SER A 136 -1.24 -5.60 -0.94
N VAL A 137 -1.78 -6.23 -1.99
CA VAL A 137 -1.74 -7.69 -2.17
C VAL A 137 -1.09 -7.95 -3.51
N LEU A 138 0.02 -8.71 -3.50
CA LEU A 138 0.71 -9.14 -4.70
C LEU A 138 0.43 -10.62 -4.92
N HIS A 139 -0.12 -10.95 -6.10
CA HIS A 139 -0.25 -12.33 -6.55
C HIS A 139 0.99 -12.65 -7.39
N ALA A 140 1.88 -13.48 -6.85
CA ALA A 140 3.20 -13.74 -7.40
C ALA A 140 3.19 -14.90 -8.40
N ALA A 141 2.09 -15.07 -9.12
CA ALA A 141 1.92 -16.08 -10.16
C ALA A 141 1.03 -15.55 -11.28
N PRO A 142 1.07 -16.14 -12.48
CA PRO A 142 0.17 -15.72 -13.56
C PRO A 142 -1.29 -15.91 -13.17
N ALA A 143 -2.13 -14.89 -13.42
CA ALA A 143 -3.56 -14.95 -13.23
C ALA A 143 -4.27 -15.12 -14.58
N ARG A 144 -5.37 -15.88 -14.60
CA ARG A 144 -6.13 -16.14 -15.82
C ARG A 144 -7.16 -15.07 -16.15
N ILE A 145 -7.42 -14.17 -15.21
CA ILE A 145 -8.36 -13.05 -15.36
C ILE A 145 -7.63 -11.75 -15.07
N ASP A 146 -8.20 -10.63 -15.48
CA ASP A 146 -7.60 -9.33 -15.22
C ASP A 146 -7.50 -9.05 -13.71
N ALA A 147 -6.56 -8.18 -13.35
CA ALA A 147 -6.24 -7.89 -11.95
C ALA A 147 -7.45 -7.34 -11.19
N LYS A 148 -8.27 -6.50 -11.82
CA LYS A 148 -9.44 -5.93 -11.17
C LYS A 148 -10.45 -7.00 -10.74
N LYS A 149 -10.72 -7.96 -11.62
CA LYS A 149 -11.61 -9.09 -11.30
C LYS A 149 -10.99 -10.00 -10.25
N PHE A 150 -9.70 -10.31 -10.42
CA PHE A 150 -9.00 -11.20 -9.52
C PHE A 150 -9.03 -10.69 -8.08
N PHE A 151 -8.71 -9.41 -7.86
CA PHE A 151 -8.63 -8.83 -6.54
C PHE A 151 -9.96 -8.27 -6.01
N SER A 152 -11.06 -8.46 -6.74
CA SER A 152 -12.39 -8.07 -6.26
C SER A 152 -13.04 -9.15 -5.39
N GLU A 153 -12.43 -10.32 -5.24
CA GLU A 153 -12.90 -11.36 -4.34
C GLU A 153 -12.89 -10.89 -2.88
N GLU A 154 -13.79 -11.43 -2.09
CA GLU A 154 -14.03 -11.00 -0.71
C GLU A 154 -12.78 -11.06 0.16
N ALA A 155 -11.97 -12.12 0.02
CA ALA A 155 -10.76 -12.29 0.82
C ALA A 155 -9.79 -11.13 0.64
N TYR A 156 -9.62 -10.65 -0.59
CA TYR A 156 -8.75 -9.50 -0.87
C TYR A 156 -9.40 -8.19 -0.45
N SER A 157 -10.68 -8.01 -0.76
CA SER A 157 -11.41 -6.80 -0.42
C SER A 157 -11.47 -6.57 1.08
N ASN A 158 -11.64 -7.61 1.87
CA ASN A 158 -11.66 -7.49 3.33
C ASN A 158 -10.34 -6.96 3.88
N PHE A 159 -9.21 -7.35 3.31
CA PHE A 159 -7.91 -6.82 3.73
C PHE A 159 -7.85 -5.30 3.56
N PHE A 160 -8.32 -4.79 2.43
CA PHE A 160 -8.33 -3.34 2.18
C PHE A 160 -9.39 -2.61 3.00
N ASP A 161 -10.59 -3.20 3.15
CA ASP A 161 -11.69 -2.58 3.89
C ASP A 161 -11.42 -2.50 5.39
N GLU A 162 -10.67 -3.45 5.93
CA GLU A 162 -10.35 -3.52 7.35
C GLU A 162 -9.00 -2.86 7.71
N PHE A 163 -8.44 -2.09 6.80
CA PHE A 163 -7.29 -1.24 7.11
C PHE A 163 -7.78 0.07 7.72
N HIS A 164 -7.35 0.36 8.95
CA HIS A 164 -7.77 1.54 9.70
C HIS A 164 -6.56 2.28 10.25
N PRO A 165 -6.15 3.40 9.62
CA PRO A 165 -5.13 4.26 10.20
C PRO A 165 -5.72 5.06 11.37
N GLU A 166 -4.89 5.41 12.30
CA GLU A 166 -5.29 6.27 13.41
C GLU A 166 -5.49 7.73 13.00
#